data_c1f38f36228ba1b34bd39565a6686ff3
#
_entry.id   c1f38f36228ba1b34bd39565a6686ff3
#
_cell.length_a   1.000
_cell.length_b   1.000
_cell.length_c   1.000
_cell.angle_alpha   90.00
_cell.angle_beta   90.00
_cell.angle_gamma   90.00
#
_symmetry.space_group_name_H-M   'P 1'
#
loop_
_entity.id
_entity.type
_entity.pdbx_description
1 polymer ?
#
loop_
_entity_poly.entity_id
_entity_poly.type
_entity_poly.pdbx_seq_one_letter_code
_entity_poly.pdbx_strand_id
1 'polypeptide(L)'
;LKEMGLDKNTVVIFASDHGETMCSQRTDDPKNSPYSESMNIPFLVRFPDKIQPRVDDLLLSAPDIMPTVLGLCGLGDSIPAEVQGRNFAPLFFDEKAEIIRPTGALYIQNIDGEKDENGLVKTYFPSSRGIKTADYTLALYIDRKTKQLKKSLLFNDAKDPYQLNNLPLEENKEIVAQLYREMGAMLKEINDPWYTEKILSDKIPY
;
A
#
# COMPACT_ATOMS: atom_id res chain seq x y z
N LEU A 1 -13.45 -0.58 29.10
CA LEU A 1 -13.48 -2.02 28.84
C LEU A 1 -13.16 -2.83 30.09
N LYS A 2 -12.08 -2.52 30.85
CA LYS A 2 -11.68 -3.26 32.06
C LYS A 2 -12.78 -3.22 33.13
N GLU A 3 -13.32 -2.07 33.44
CA GLU A 3 -14.39 -1.88 34.41
C GLU A 3 -15.68 -2.64 34.06
N MET A 4 -15.88 -2.90 32.75
CA MET A 4 -17.03 -3.66 32.23
C MET A 4 -16.73 -5.17 32.07
N GLY A 5 -15.53 -5.63 32.35
CA GLY A 5 -15.09 -7.01 32.14
C GLY A 5 -15.02 -7.45 30.68
N LEU A 6 -14.95 -6.50 29.72
CA LEU A 6 -14.94 -6.76 28.27
C LEU A 6 -13.54 -6.77 27.67
N ASP A 7 -12.53 -6.36 28.41
CA ASP A 7 -11.19 -6.11 27.85
C ASP A 7 -10.48 -7.35 27.30
N LYS A 8 -10.78 -8.54 27.86
CA LYS A 8 -10.19 -9.81 27.41
C LYS A 8 -10.86 -10.41 26.18
N ASN A 9 -12.07 -9.98 25.86
CA ASN A 9 -12.85 -10.47 24.72
C ASN A 9 -13.11 -9.37 23.68
N THR A 10 -12.26 -8.36 23.65
CA THR A 10 -12.38 -7.24 22.71
C THR A 10 -11.03 -6.98 22.03
N VAL A 11 -11.02 -7.07 20.70
CA VAL A 11 -9.91 -6.57 19.89
C VAL A 11 -10.01 -5.05 19.81
N VAL A 12 -8.96 -4.36 20.20
CA VAL A 12 -8.87 -2.91 20.09
C VAL A 12 -7.83 -2.57 19.03
N ILE A 13 -8.22 -1.81 18.02
CA ILE A 13 -7.36 -1.40 16.91
C ILE A 13 -7.30 0.11 16.87
N PHE A 14 -6.09 0.65 16.73
CA PHE A 14 -5.84 2.05 16.43
C PHE A 14 -5.12 2.13 15.09
N ALA A 15 -5.72 2.81 14.13
CA ALA A 15 -5.19 2.99 12.78
C ALA A 15 -5.62 4.34 12.22
N SER A 16 -5.00 4.76 11.11
CA SER A 16 -5.46 5.88 10.29
C SER A 16 -5.82 5.37 8.88
N ASP A 17 -6.62 6.11 8.15
CA ASP A 17 -6.96 5.86 6.74
C ASP A 17 -5.80 6.22 5.79
N HIS A 18 -5.05 7.28 6.10
CA HIS A 18 -3.85 7.76 5.40
C HIS A 18 -2.99 8.57 6.35
N GLY A 19 -1.76 8.84 5.93
CA GLY A 19 -0.89 9.84 6.55
C GLY A 19 -1.15 11.25 5.99
N GLU A 20 -0.24 12.18 6.29
CA GLU A 20 -0.34 13.58 5.86
C GLU A 20 1.06 14.17 5.70
N THR A 21 1.38 14.69 4.52
CA THR A 21 2.70 15.28 4.26
C THR A 21 2.91 16.65 4.89
N MET A 22 1.85 17.32 5.32
CA MET A 22 1.90 18.67 5.90
C MET A 22 2.68 19.68 5.03
N CYS A 23 2.57 19.53 3.71
CA CYS A 23 3.32 20.30 2.69
C CYS A 23 4.84 20.05 2.68
N SER A 24 5.36 18.98 3.32
CA SER A 24 6.74 18.55 3.14
C SER A 24 6.98 18.15 1.69
N GLN A 25 8.22 18.03 1.26
CA GLN A 25 8.66 17.80 -0.13
C GLN A 25 8.06 18.78 -1.15
N ARG A 26 7.49 19.90 -0.71
CA ARG A 26 6.83 20.93 -1.55
C ARG A 26 5.73 20.35 -2.45
N THR A 27 5.02 19.33 -1.94
CA THR A 27 3.87 18.76 -2.66
C THR A 27 2.61 19.57 -2.36
N ASP A 28 1.81 19.81 -3.41
CA ASP A 28 0.48 20.44 -3.28
C ASP A 28 -0.60 19.41 -2.89
N ASP A 29 -0.26 18.10 -2.95
CA ASP A 29 -1.17 17.02 -2.58
C ASP A 29 -0.73 16.40 -1.25
N PRO A 30 -1.41 16.77 -0.16
CA PRO A 30 -0.98 16.36 1.17
C PRO A 30 -1.18 14.87 1.47
N LYS A 31 -2.09 14.21 0.77
CA LYS A 31 -2.56 12.83 1.08
C LYS A 31 -2.27 11.82 -0.03
N ASN A 32 -2.46 12.21 -1.30
CA ASN A 32 -2.39 11.31 -2.45
C ASN A 32 -0.99 11.27 -3.03
N SER A 33 0.01 11.06 -2.21
CA SER A 33 1.40 11.07 -2.60
C SER A 33 2.11 9.78 -2.16
N PRO A 34 3.20 9.36 -2.85
CA PRO A 34 3.95 8.16 -2.49
C PRO A 34 4.93 8.38 -1.34
N TYR A 35 4.97 9.57 -0.77
CA TYR A 35 5.88 9.87 0.34
C TYR A 35 5.49 9.12 1.61
N SER A 36 6.50 8.79 2.41
CA SER A 36 6.31 8.01 3.65
C SER A 36 5.35 8.67 4.61
N GLU A 37 5.36 10.00 4.71
CA GLU A 37 4.42 10.73 5.57
C GLU A 37 2.95 10.56 5.15
N SER A 38 2.69 10.31 3.84
CA SER A 38 1.34 10.05 3.33
C SER A 38 0.98 8.56 3.40
N MET A 39 1.93 7.67 3.12
CA MET A 39 1.68 6.24 3.01
C MET A 39 1.77 5.47 4.33
N ASN A 40 2.66 5.86 5.23
CA ASN A 40 2.84 5.16 6.49
C ASN A 40 1.80 5.61 7.49
N ILE A 41 0.97 4.68 7.93
CA ILE A 41 -0.04 4.91 8.95
C ILE A 41 0.27 4.09 10.21
N PRO A 42 -0.11 4.56 11.40
CA PRO A 42 -0.05 3.74 12.59
C PRO A 42 -1.02 2.56 12.47
N PHE A 43 -0.59 1.39 12.91
CA PHE A 43 -1.46 0.23 13.07
C PHE A 43 -1.11 -0.50 14.36
N LEU A 44 -1.92 -0.28 15.39
CA LEU A 44 -1.74 -0.90 16.70
C LEU A 44 -2.92 -1.81 17.00
N VAL A 45 -2.61 -3.02 17.47
CA VAL A 45 -3.62 -4.01 17.84
C VAL A 45 -3.38 -4.44 19.26
N ARG A 46 -4.45 -4.44 20.05
CA ARG A 46 -4.45 -4.97 21.41
C ARG A 46 -5.54 -6.03 21.54
N PHE A 47 -5.14 -7.26 21.91
CA PHE A 47 -6.03 -8.34 22.27
C PHE A 47 -5.39 -9.13 23.42
N PRO A 48 -5.68 -8.77 24.68
CA PRO A 48 -5.05 -9.37 25.86
C PRO A 48 -5.16 -10.88 25.88
N ASP A 49 -4.15 -11.54 26.42
CA ASP A 49 -4.04 -12.99 26.53
C ASP A 49 -3.96 -13.74 25.18
N LYS A 50 -4.14 -13.04 24.05
CA LYS A 50 -4.09 -13.61 22.69
C LYS A 50 -2.91 -13.12 21.88
N ILE A 51 -2.59 -11.83 21.97
CA ILE A 51 -1.48 -11.20 21.24
C ILE A 51 -0.43 -10.75 22.24
N GLN A 52 0.81 -11.23 22.09
CA GLN A 52 1.94 -10.77 22.90
C GLN A 52 2.43 -9.40 22.41
N PRO A 53 2.80 -8.49 23.33
CA PRO A 53 3.34 -7.18 22.96
C PRO A 53 4.63 -7.32 22.15
N ARG A 54 4.66 -6.72 20.96
CA ARG A 54 5.83 -6.62 20.12
C ARG A 54 5.69 -5.50 19.08
N VAL A 55 6.79 -5.15 18.44
CA VAL A 55 6.82 -4.39 17.18
C VAL A 55 7.04 -5.40 16.06
N ASP A 56 6.36 -5.22 14.95
CA ASP A 56 6.45 -6.09 13.78
C ASP A 56 6.73 -5.23 12.54
N ASP A 57 7.55 -5.71 11.62
CA ASP A 57 7.93 -5.06 10.37
C ASP A 57 7.08 -5.51 9.17
N LEU A 58 5.95 -6.16 9.44
CA LEU A 58 5.00 -6.56 8.41
C LEU A 58 4.52 -5.37 7.59
N LEU A 59 4.71 -5.42 6.27
CA LEU A 59 4.17 -4.44 5.35
C LEU A 59 2.67 -4.68 5.13
N LEU A 60 1.88 -4.33 6.15
CA LEU A 60 0.43 -4.41 6.10
C LEU A 60 -0.11 -3.25 5.25
N SER A 61 -0.86 -3.55 4.21
CA SER A 61 -1.50 -2.53 3.36
C SER A 61 -2.98 -2.34 3.71
N ALA A 62 -3.58 -1.22 3.29
CA ALA A 62 -4.96 -0.90 3.63
C ALA A 62 -5.98 -2.00 3.23
N PRO A 63 -5.86 -2.68 2.06
CA PRO A 63 -6.74 -3.81 1.73
C PRO A 63 -6.67 -4.99 2.70
N ASP A 64 -5.52 -5.17 3.38
CA ASP A 64 -5.30 -6.30 4.30
C ASP A 64 -5.98 -6.09 5.66
N ILE A 65 -6.37 -4.87 5.98
CA ILE A 65 -6.91 -4.52 7.32
C ILE A 65 -8.20 -5.29 7.59
N MET A 66 -9.17 -5.22 6.68
CA MET A 66 -10.47 -5.85 6.88
C MET A 66 -10.37 -7.38 7.03
N PRO A 67 -9.71 -8.14 6.11
CA PRO A 67 -9.59 -9.59 6.26
C PRO A 67 -8.77 -9.97 7.50
N THR A 68 -7.77 -9.19 7.89
CA THR A 68 -7.00 -9.42 9.12
C THR A 68 -7.87 -9.21 10.37
N VAL A 69 -8.70 -8.18 10.40
CA VAL A 69 -9.64 -7.92 11.50
C VAL A 69 -10.64 -9.08 11.64
N LEU A 70 -11.21 -9.56 10.54
CA LEU A 70 -12.08 -10.71 10.54
C LEU A 70 -11.36 -11.96 11.10
N GLY A 71 -10.12 -12.21 10.66
CA GLY A 71 -9.29 -13.28 11.18
C GLY A 71 -9.01 -13.16 12.68
N LEU A 72 -8.71 -11.95 13.18
CA LEU A 72 -8.51 -11.69 14.61
C LEU A 72 -9.78 -11.96 15.43
N CYS A 73 -10.96 -11.78 14.84
CA CYS A 73 -12.25 -12.09 15.45
C CYS A 73 -12.68 -13.55 15.27
N GLY A 74 -11.87 -14.42 14.67
CA GLY A 74 -12.20 -15.82 14.40
C GLY A 74 -13.17 -16.02 13.23
N LEU A 75 -13.31 -15.03 12.36
CA LEU A 75 -14.20 -15.03 11.19
C LEU A 75 -13.43 -15.17 9.86
N GLY A 76 -12.22 -15.74 9.91
CA GLY A 76 -11.37 -15.90 8.72
C GLY A 76 -12.04 -16.66 7.58
N ASP A 77 -12.83 -17.69 7.88
CA ASP A 77 -13.57 -18.48 6.89
C ASP A 77 -14.75 -17.72 6.25
N SER A 78 -15.11 -16.57 6.81
CA SER A 78 -16.21 -15.71 6.32
C SER A 78 -15.71 -14.57 5.44
N ILE A 79 -14.42 -14.52 5.12
CA ILE A 79 -13.86 -13.49 4.24
C ILE A 79 -14.37 -13.75 2.82
N PRO A 80 -15.08 -12.76 2.19
CA PRO A 80 -15.57 -12.90 0.82
C PRO A 80 -14.42 -13.13 -0.17
N ALA A 81 -14.66 -13.94 -1.20
CA ALA A 81 -13.66 -14.27 -2.22
C ALA A 81 -13.22 -13.05 -3.07
N GLU A 82 -14.05 -12.01 -3.12
CA GLU A 82 -13.78 -10.76 -3.85
C GLU A 82 -12.80 -9.84 -3.12
N VAL A 83 -12.49 -10.12 -1.86
CA VAL A 83 -11.53 -9.33 -1.07
C VAL A 83 -10.13 -9.53 -1.61
N GLN A 84 -9.50 -8.47 -2.06
CA GLN A 84 -8.14 -8.49 -2.62
C GLN A 84 -7.04 -8.51 -1.55
N GLY A 85 -7.36 -8.06 -0.34
CA GLY A 85 -6.42 -8.08 0.79
C GLY A 85 -6.23 -9.46 1.38
N ARG A 86 -5.14 -9.64 2.10
CA ARG A 86 -4.74 -10.90 2.74
C ARG A 86 -5.03 -10.88 4.24
N ASN A 87 -5.37 -12.03 4.79
CA ASN A 87 -5.56 -12.20 6.22
C ASN A 87 -4.22 -12.51 6.90
N PHE A 88 -3.69 -11.57 7.64
CA PHE A 88 -2.46 -11.73 8.44
C PHE A 88 -2.70 -12.01 9.91
N ALA A 89 -3.94 -12.25 10.35
CA ALA A 89 -4.27 -12.54 11.74
C ALA A 89 -3.43 -13.66 12.38
N PRO A 90 -3.08 -14.76 11.68
CA PRO A 90 -2.21 -15.78 12.27
C PRO A 90 -0.86 -15.24 12.73
N LEU A 91 -0.26 -14.28 12.02
CA LEU A 91 1.01 -13.65 12.44
C LEU A 91 0.87 -12.85 13.75
N PHE A 92 -0.31 -12.32 14.04
CA PHE A 92 -0.56 -11.59 15.29
C PHE A 92 -0.61 -12.54 16.50
N PHE A 93 -1.09 -13.76 16.31
CA PHE A 93 -1.15 -14.79 17.37
C PHE A 93 0.17 -15.54 17.52
N ASP A 94 0.86 -15.82 16.41
CA ASP A 94 2.15 -16.51 16.37
C ASP A 94 3.04 -15.86 15.30
N GLU A 95 4.13 -15.22 15.73
CA GLU A 95 5.10 -14.59 14.81
C GLU A 95 5.77 -15.58 13.85
N LYS A 96 5.75 -16.87 14.18
CA LYS A 96 6.30 -17.98 13.37
C LYS A 96 5.27 -18.64 12.46
N ALA A 97 4.04 -18.13 12.41
CA ALA A 97 3.02 -18.66 11.51
C ALA A 97 3.55 -18.70 10.07
N GLU A 98 3.29 -19.80 9.37
CA GLU A 98 3.73 -20.02 7.99
C GLU A 98 2.90 -19.20 7.00
N ILE A 99 3.08 -17.88 7.02
CA ILE A 99 2.45 -16.95 6.09
C ILE A 99 3.55 -16.21 5.34
N ILE A 100 3.41 -16.17 4.01
CA ILE A 100 4.31 -15.40 3.15
C ILE A 100 4.11 -13.92 3.43
N ARG A 101 5.12 -13.27 4.00
CA ARG A 101 5.14 -11.83 4.23
C ARG A 101 5.29 -11.10 2.89
N PRO A 102 4.56 -10.00 2.67
CA PRO A 102 4.73 -9.18 1.47
C PRO A 102 6.11 -8.50 1.47
N THR A 103 6.73 -8.44 0.31
CA THR A 103 8.01 -7.73 0.10
C THR A 103 7.80 -6.25 -0.14
N GLY A 104 6.58 -5.83 -0.44
CA GLY A 104 6.21 -4.44 -0.69
C GLY A 104 4.70 -4.23 -0.58
N ALA A 105 4.30 -2.97 -0.62
CA ALA A 105 2.92 -2.51 -0.72
C ALA A 105 2.76 -1.62 -1.95
N LEU A 106 1.64 -1.75 -2.68
CA LEU A 106 1.36 -0.93 -3.85
C LEU A 106 0.94 0.49 -3.46
N TYR A 107 1.47 1.46 -4.17
CA TYR A 107 0.93 2.80 -4.26
C TYR A 107 0.04 2.89 -5.50
N ILE A 108 -1.22 3.21 -5.31
CA ILE A 108 -2.21 3.32 -6.38
C ILE A 108 -2.87 4.68 -6.30
N GLN A 109 -2.76 5.47 -7.37
CA GLN A 109 -3.49 6.72 -7.50
C GLN A 109 -4.31 6.72 -8.79
N ASN A 110 -5.59 7.02 -8.63
CA ASN A 110 -6.49 7.32 -9.73
C ASN A 110 -6.97 8.76 -9.59
N ILE A 111 -7.10 9.46 -10.70
CA ILE A 111 -7.69 10.80 -10.73
C ILE A 111 -9.02 10.78 -11.46
N ASP A 112 -9.85 11.79 -11.26
CA ASP A 112 -11.12 11.92 -11.96
C ASP A 112 -10.95 11.80 -13.48
N GLY A 113 -11.73 10.90 -14.06
CA GLY A 113 -11.85 10.74 -15.50
C GLY A 113 -12.98 11.58 -16.09
N GLU A 114 -13.97 10.92 -16.68
CA GLU A 114 -15.19 11.56 -17.18
C GLU A 114 -16.16 11.85 -16.04
N LYS A 115 -16.87 12.96 -16.16
CA LYS A 115 -17.95 13.34 -15.24
C LYS A 115 -19.27 13.42 -16.00
N ASP A 116 -20.37 13.20 -15.29
CA ASP A 116 -21.71 13.41 -15.83
C ASP A 116 -22.10 14.89 -15.83
N GLU A 117 -23.33 15.18 -16.28
CA GLU A 117 -23.91 16.53 -16.33
C GLU A 117 -24.03 17.21 -14.96
N ASN A 118 -24.06 16.41 -13.87
CA ASN A 118 -24.14 16.87 -12.51
C ASN A 118 -22.74 17.00 -11.85
N GLY A 119 -21.66 16.68 -12.60
CA GLY A 119 -20.29 16.70 -12.11
C GLY A 119 -19.87 15.44 -11.33
N LEU A 120 -20.71 14.39 -11.30
CA LEU A 120 -20.38 13.11 -10.67
C LEU A 120 -19.39 12.33 -11.55
N VAL A 121 -18.35 11.82 -10.94
CA VAL A 121 -17.30 11.06 -11.64
C VAL A 121 -17.86 9.72 -12.14
N LYS A 122 -17.81 9.50 -13.46
CA LYS A 122 -18.20 8.26 -14.13
C LYS A 122 -17.05 7.28 -14.29
N THR A 123 -15.87 7.81 -14.57
CA THR A 123 -14.67 7.00 -14.79
C THR A 123 -13.48 7.58 -14.02
N TYR A 124 -12.48 6.74 -13.77
CA TYR A 124 -11.22 7.16 -13.20
C TYR A 124 -10.08 6.89 -14.17
N PHE A 125 -9.10 7.78 -14.19
CA PHE A 125 -7.87 7.58 -14.93
C PHE A 125 -6.78 7.05 -13.98
N PRO A 126 -6.15 5.90 -14.28
CA PRO A 126 -5.10 5.30 -13.47
C PRO A 126 -3.78 6.08 -13.62
N SER A 127 -3.66 7.21 -12.94
CA SER A 127 -2.64 8.24 -13.17
C SER A 127 -1.23 7.84 -12.72
N SER A 128 -1.14 7.02 -11.66
CA SER A 128 0.14 6.56 -11.15
C SER A 128 0.05 5.22 -10.44
N ARG A 129 1.18 4.50 -10.48
CA ARG A 129 1.42 3.28 -9.74
C ARG A 129 2.83 3.30 -9.16
N GLY A 130 2.99 2.64 -8.04
CA GLY A 130 4.26 2.53 -7.37
C GLY A 130 4.31 1.35 -6.42
N ILE A 131 5.47 1.15 -5.85
CA ILE A 131 5.72 0.13 -4.84
C ILE A 131 6.56 0.75 -3.72
N LYS A 132 6.19 0.46 -2.49
CA LYS A 132 6.99 0.71 -1.30
C LYS A 132 7.43 -0.62 -0.72
N THR A 133 8.74 -0.78 -0.59
CA THR A 133 9.37 -1.91 0.10
C THR A 133 9.93 -1.47 1.45
N ALA A 134 10.67 -2.32 2.15
CA ALA A 134 11.37 -1.93 3.38
C ALA A 134 12.43 -0.82 3.11
N ASP A 135 13.12 -0.90 1.96
CA ASP A 135 14.28 -0.05 1.67
C ASP A 135 14.04 1.01 0.61
N TYR A 136 13.02 0.85 -0.24
CA TYR A 136 12.80 1.72 -1.40
C TYR A 136 11.34 2.08 -1.62
N THR A 137 11.14 3.29 -2.12
CA THR A 137 9.87 3.75 -2.67
C THR A 137 10.06 4.10 -4.14
N LEU A 138 9.27 3.49 -5.02
CA LEU A 138 9.19 3.83 -6.44
C LEU A 138 7.76 4.27 -6.77
N ALA A 139 7.61 5.39 -7.48
CA ALA A 139 6.33 5.79 -8.06
C ALA A 139 6.49 6.30 -9.48
N LEU A 140 5.60 5.87 -10.37
CA LEU A 140 5.56 6.22 -11.77
C LEU A 140 4.25 6.93 -12.09
N TYR A 141 4.34 8.05 -12.79
CA TYR A 141 3.20 8.85 -13.23
C TYR A 141 3.16 8.87 -14.74
N ILE A 142 2.00 8.69 -15.32
CA ILE A 142 1.80 8.70 -16.77
C ILE A 142 1.04 9.95 -17.24
N ASP A 143 1.32 10.34 -18.47
CA ASP A 143 0.53 11.36 -19.16
C ASP A 143 -0.84 10.79 -19.54
N ARG A 144 -1.91 11.57 -19.33
CA ARG A 144 -3.29 11.12 -19.56
C ARG A 144 -3.60 10.78 -21.01
N LYS A 145 -3.01 11.51 -21.95
CA LYS A 145 -3.31 11.35 -23.38
C LYS A 145 -2.45 10.27 -24.02
N THR A 146 -1.14 10.31 -23.73
CA THR A 146 -0.16 9.43 -24.38
C THR A 146 0.07 8.13 -23.62
N LYS A 147 -0.31 8.06 -22.34
CA LYS A 147 0.00 6.97 -21.40
C LYS A 147 1.50 6.67 -21.27
N GLN A 148 2.34 7.61 -21.70
CA GLN A 148 3.79 7.53 -21.54
C GLN A 148 4.21 8.00 -20.15
N LEU A 149 5.37 7.54 -19.69
CA LEU A 149 5.97 7.98 -18.43
C LEU A 149 6.19 9.51 -18.46
N LYS A 150 5.59 10.21 -17.50
CA LYS A 150 5.66 11.65 -17.33
C LYS A 150 6.60 12.07 -16.20
N LYS A 151 6.58 11.31 -15.10
CA LYS A 151 7.36 11.60 -13.89
C LYS A 151 7.65 10.27 -13.19
N SER A 152 8.82 10.18 -12.59
CA SER A 152 9.18 9.09 -11.68
C SER A 152 9.72 9.64 -10.37
N LEU A 153 9.49 8.93 -9.30
CA LEU A 153 10.09 9.15 -8.00
C LEU A 153 10.71 7.83 -7.55
N LEU A 154 11.96 7.87 -7.14
CA LEU A 154 12.68 6.75 -6.58
C LEU A 154 13.44 7.22 -5.35
N PHE A 155 13.19 6.63 -4.21
CA PHE A 155 13.88 6.94 -2.96
C PHE A 155 14.50 5.68 -2.37
N ASN A 156 15.68 5.83 -1.77
CA ASN A 156 16.26 4.83 -0.88
C ASN A 156 15.86 5.21 0.55
N ASP A 157 14.77 4.64 1.03
CA ASP A 157 14.18 5.01 2.32
C ASP A 157 15.09 4.66 3.51
N ALA A 158 15.97 3.67 3.35
CA ALA A 158 16.93 3.31 4.38
C ALA A 158 18.04 4.38 4.57
N LYS A 159 18.43 5.08 3.49
CA LYS A 159 19.45 6.13 3.50
C LYS A 159 18.88 7.53 3.55
N ASP A 160 17.69 7.72 3.05
CA ASP A 160 16.96 8.99 2.97
C ASP A 160 15.52 8.82 3.49
N PRO A 161 15.34 8.63 4.81
CA PRO A 161 14.03 8.34 5.41
C PRO A 161 13.02 9.48 5.23
N TYR A 162 13.48 10.68 4.91
CA TYR A 162 12.64 11.85 4.62
C TYR A 162 12.37 12.06 3.13
N GLN A 163 12.92 11.19 2.25
CA GLN A 163 12.67 11.20 0.81
C GLN A 163 12.93 12.56 0.15
N LEU A 164 14.05 13.19 0.50
CA LEU A 164 14.45 14.50 0.01
C LEU A 164 15.21 14.44 -1.31
N ASN A 165 15.80 13.27 -1.64
CA ASN A 165 16.68 13.09 -2.78
C ASN A 165 16.09 12.05 -3.74
N ASN A 166 15.38 12.54 -4.77
CA ASN A 166 14.88 11.68 -5.85
C ASN A 166 16.04 11.14 -6.68
N LEU A 167 16.17 9.82 -6.75
CA LEU A 167 17.24 9.12 -7.46
C LEU A 167 16.89 8.97 -8.95
N PRO A 168 17.86 9.22 -9.89
CA PRO A 168 17.65 8.96 -11.30
C PRO A 168 17.49 7.46 -11.59
N LEU A 169 16.47 7.09 -12.37
CA LEU A 169 16.22 5.68 -12.70
C LEU A 169 17.38 5.06 -13.50
N GLU A 170 17.99 5.82 -14.40
CA GLU A 170 19.08 5.36 -15.27
C GLU A 170 20.37 5.02 -14.52
N GLU A 171 20.58 5.63 -13.36
CA GLU A 171 21.74 5.39 -12.50
C GLU A 171 21.50 4.22 -11.54
N ASN A 172 20.24 3.78 -11.38
CA ASN A 172 19.81 2.78 -10.40
C ASN A 172 19.14 1.57 -11.06
N LYS A 173 19.62 1.15 -12.24
CA LYS A 173 18.95 0.18 -13.13
C LYS A 173 18.63 -1.16 -12.47
N GLU A 174 19.52 -1.70 -11.65
CA GLU A 174 19.33 -3.00 -11.01
C GLU A 174 18.17 -2.98 -10.03
N ILE A 175 18.14 -1.98 -9.13
CA ILE A 175 17.04 -1.84 -8.17
C ILE A 175 15.73 -1.47 -8.85
N VAL A 176 15.76 -0.62 -9.87
CA VAL A 176 14.58 -0.27 -10.68
C VAL A 176 14.01 -1.51 -11.35
N ALA A 177 14.85 -2.37 -11.95
CA ALA A 177 14.40 -3.62 -12.57
C ALA A 177 13.78 -4.59 -11.56
N GLN A 178 14.31 -4.64 -10.33
CA GLN A 178 13.72 -5.43 -9.25
C GLN A 178 12.33 -4.86 -8.88
N LEU A 179 12.25 -3.56 -8.58
CA LEU A 179 11.00 -2.91 -8.18
C LEU A 179 9.93 -3.00 -9.28
N TYR A 180 10.32 -2.92 -10.56
CA TYR A 180 9.40 -3.12 -11.68
C TYR A 180 8.84 -4.54 -11.72
N ARG A 181 9.67 -5.58 -11.49
CA ARG A 181 9.19 -6.97 -11.44
C ARG A 181 8.22 -7.19 -10.28
N GLU A 182 8.56 -6.72 -9.10
CA GLU A 182 7.73 -6.87 -7.90
C GLU A 182 6.39 -6.13 -8.08
N MET A 183 6.43 -4.86 -8.48
CA MET A 183 5.23 -4.07 -8.77
C MET A 183 4.39 -4.72 -9.86
N GLY A 184 4.99 -5.15 -10.97
CA GLY A 184 4.30 -5.80 -12.07
C GLY A 184 3.57 -7.07 -11.65
N ALA A 185 4.20 -7.91 -10.83
CA ALA A 185 3.57 -9.11 -10.29
C ALA A 185 2.36 -8.78 -9.42
N MET A 186 2.46 -7.77 -8.56
CA MET A 186 1.35 -7.34 -7.70
C MET A 186 0.20 -6.71 -8.51
N LEU A 187 0.50 -5.88 -9.52
CA LEU A 187 -0.51 -5.28 -10.40
C LEU A 187 -1.26 -6.35 -11.22
N LYS A 188 -0.54 -7.40 -11.62
CA LYS A 188 -1.13 -8.56 -12.28
C LYS A 188 -2.09 -9.32 -11.36
N GLU A 189 -1.70 -9.57 -10.11
CA GLU A 189 -2.50 -10.29 -9.13
C GLU A 189 -3.88 -9.64 -8.91
N ILE A 190 -3.93 -8.31 -8.91
CA ILE A 190 -5.18 -7.55 -8.70
C ILE A 190 -5.89 -7.14 -9.99
N ASN A 191 -5.44 -7.61 -11.18
CA ASN A 191 -5.96 -7.19 -12.49
C ASN A 191 -6.01 -5.67 -12.67
N ASP A 192 -4.98 -4.97 -12.21
CA ASP A 192 -4.92 -3.50 -12.30
C ASP A 192 -5.00 -3.01 -13.76
N PRO A 193 -5.59 -1.83 -14.02
CA PRO A 193 -5.62 -1.24 -15.38
C PRO A 193 -4.25 -1.13 -16.04
N TRP A 194 -3.17 -0.87 -15.30
CA TRP A 194 -1.83 -0.84 -15.89
C TRP A 194 -1.40 -2.20 -16.43
N TYR A 195 -1.76 -3.28 -15.74
CA TYR A 195 -1.53 -4.64 -16.23
C TYR A 195 -2.41 -4.97 -17.44
N THR A 196 -3.73 -4.73 -17.35
CA THR A 196 -4.68 -5.12 -18.40
C THR A 196 -4.52 -4.34 -19.70
N GLU A 197 -4.14 -3.05 -19.60
CA GLU A 197 -3.88 -2.16 -20.73
C GLU A 197 -2.41 -2.15 -21.18
N LYS A 198 -1.53 -2.95 -20.55
CA LYS A 198 -0.10 -3.04 -20.85
C LYS A 198 0.63 -1.68 -20.78
N ILE A 199 0.25 -0.84 -19.83
CA ILE A 199 0.87 0.48 -19.63
C ILE A 199 2.32 0.30 -19.22
N LEU A 200 3.24 0.98 -19.92
CA LEU A 200 4.69 0.89 -19.73
C LEU A 200 5.23 -0.56 -19.79
N SER A 201 4.64 -1.43 -20.64
CA SER A 201 5.05 -2.85 -20.76
C SER A 201 6.49 -3.03 -21.26
N ASP A 202 7.07 -2.00 -21.87
CA ASP A 202 8.49 -1.93 -22.22
C ASP A 202 9.41 -1.78 -20.99
N LYS A 203 8.85 -1.41 -19.84
CA LYS A 203 9.56 -1.19 -18.58
C LYS A 203 9.12 -2.16 -17.50
N ILE A 204 7.81 -2.34 -17.33
CA ILE A 204 7.22 -3.18 -16.28
C ILE A 204 6.92 -4.57 -16.88
N PRO A 205 7.61 -5.63 -16.47
CA PRO A 205 7.35 -6.99 -16.93
C PRO A 205 6.07 -7.53 -16.24
N TYR A 206 5.05 -7.75 -17.04
CA TYR A 206 3.78 -8.32 -16.60
C TYR A 206 3.69 -9.84 -16.80
#